data_220158551baf949abe0ac841375412b7
#
_entry.id   220158551baf949abe0ac841375412b7
#
_cell.length_a   1.000
_cell.length_b   1.000
_cell.length_c   1.000
_cell.angle_alpha   90.00
_cell.angle_beta   90.00
_cell.angle_gamma   90.00
#
_symmetry.space_group_name_H-M   'P 1'
#
loop_
_entity.id
_entity.type
_entity.pdbx_description
1 polymer ?
#
loop_
_entity_poly.entity_id
_entity_poly.type
_entity_poly.pdbx_seq_one_letter_code
_entity_poly.pdbx_strand_id
1 'polypeptide(L)'
;MLQYLIVCPLVFLAGFVDSIAGGGGLISLPAYMFAGIPVHNAIATNKLSSSTGTVVSTARLIKNKKVDWGFVPGTVIGALIGSVAGANLALIISDHILKMVLVVILPIVAFCVLRDKNMDVEVPVGMTKNKQYLIAIVCSLVIGCYDGFYGPGTGTFLLLVFTKLAKIPLEKATGNVKIVNLSSNISALITFILAGKILWGLGLAASCFSIAGHYVGAGMVVNNGVKVIKPIILIVLVLLLVKVVSGI
;
A
#
# COMPACT_ATOMS: atom_id res chain seq x y z
N MET A 1 17.90 -16.43 -12.62
CA MET A 1 18.71 -15.86 -11.50
C MET A 1 18.70 -14.35 -11.45
N LEU A 2 18.86 -13.64 -12.57
CA LEU A 2 18.87 -12.16 -12.60
C LEU A 2 17.59 -11.52 -11.97
N GLN A 3 16.41 -12.09 -12.23
CA GLN A 3 15.14 -11.61 -11.66
C GLN A 3 15.15 -11.58 -10.13
N TYR A 4 15.70 -12.61 -9.48
CA TYR A 4 15.80 -12.67 -8.01
C TYR A 4 16.77 -11.62 -7.46
N LEU A 5 17.89 -11.39 -8.14
CA LEU A 5 18.90 -10.40 -7.74
C LEU A 5 18.36 -8.96 -7.83
N ILE A 6 17.44 -8.69 -8.75
CA ILE A 6 16.81 -7.38 -8.90
C ILE A 6 15.63 -7.24 -7.93
N VAL A 7 14.72 -8.22 -7.94
CA VAL A 7 13.44 -8.11 -7.22
C VAL A 7 13.63 -8.20 -5.71
N CYS A 8 14.40 -9.15 -5.21
CA CYS A 8 14.45 -9.41 -3.78
C CYS A 8 14.99 -8.24 -2.95
N PRO A 9 16.13 -7.60 -3.29
CA PRO A 9 16.61 -6.44 -2.55
C PRO A 9 15.65 -5.24 -2.62
N LEU A 10 15.06 -5.00 -3.79
CA LEU A 10 14.12 -3.90 -3.98
C LEU A 10 12.80 -4.16 -3.25
N VAL A 11 12.36 -5.41 -3.13
CA VAL A 11 11.19 -5.80 -2.32
C VAL A 11 11.48 -5.66 -0.82
N PHE A 12 12.71 -5.90 -0.36
CA PHE A 12 13.10 -5.58 1.01
C PHE A 12 12.95 -4.08 1.29
N LEU A 13 13.51 -3.23 0.43
CA LEU A 13 13.38 -1.76 0.55
C LEU A 13 11.93 -1.33 0.45
N ALA A 14 11.17 -1.93 -0.45
CA ALA A 14 9.73 -1.69 -0.59
C ALA A 14 8.98 -2.02 0.71
N GLY A 15 9.22 -3.18 1.30
CA GLY A 15 8.62 -3.61 2.55
C GLY A 15 9.00 -2.70 3.73
N PHE A 16 10.27 -2.28 3.79
CA PHE A 16 10.75 -1.33 4.77
C PHE A 16 9.97 0.00 4.69
N VAL A 17 9.90 0.58 3.50
CA VAL A 17 9.18 1.83 3.24
C VAL A 17 7.68 1.66 3.46
N ASP A 18 7.09 0.55 2.98
CA ASP A 18 5.67 0.28 3.11
C ASP A 18 5.23 0.22 4.57
N SER A 19 6.01 -0.46 5.40
CA SER A 19 5.69 -0.60 6.82
C SER A 19 5.66 0.73 7.56
N ILE A 20 6.38 1.74 7.09
CA ILE A 20 6.48 3.08 7.68
C ILE A 20 5.42 4.02 7.09
N ALA A 21 5.36 4.11 5.78
CA ALA A 21 4.63 5.15 5.06
C ALA A 21 3.54 4.62 4.11
N GLY A 22 3.48 3.30 3.87
CA GLY A 22 2.48 2.69 3.00
C GLY A 22 2.75 2.84 1.49
N GLY A 23 3.97 3.14 1.08
CA GLY A 23 4.34 3.40 -0.33
C GLY A 23 5.16 2.30 -1.02
N GLY A 24 5.28 1.11 -0.43
CA GLY A 24 6.17 0.04 -0.92
C GLY A 24 5.92 -0.40 -2.36
N GLY A 25 4.66 -0.45 -2.78
CA GLY A 25 4.29 -0.81 -4.15
C GLY A 25 4.93 0.08 -5.23
N LEU A 26 5.31 1.31 -4.86
CA LEU A 26 5.99 2.25 -5.75
C LEU A 26 7.43 1.84 -6.07
N ILE A 27 8.03 1.01 -5.24
CA ILE A 27 9.37 0.45 -5.44
C ILE A 27 9.25 -0.98 -5.98
N SER A 28 8.43 -1.82 -5.34
CA SER A 28 8.35 -3.24 -5.67
C SER A 28 7.78 -3.51 -7.06
N LEU A 29 6.68 -2.86 -7.46
CA LEU A 29 6.07 -3.14 -8.75
C LEU A 29 6.98 -2.79 -9.94
N PRO A 30 7.63 -1.61 -9.96
CA PRO A 30 8.68 -1.35 -10.94
C PRO A 30 9.82 -2.37 -10.90
N ALA A 31 10.23 -2.85 -9.73
CA ALA A 31 11.29 -3.85 -9.62
C ALA A 31 10.94 -5.14 -10.38
N TYR A 32 9.70 -5.62 -10.24
CA TYR A 32 9.20 -6.76 -11.02
C TYR A 32 9.19 -6.47 -12.52
N MET A 33 8.76 -5.28 -12.92
CA MET A 33 8.70 -4.88 -14.32
C MET A 33 10.11 -4.74 -14.93
N PHE A 34 11.08 -4.16 -14.21
CA PHE A 34 12.49 -4.09 -14.64
C PHE A 34 13.13 -5.46 -14.76
N ALA A 35 12.69 -6.43 -13.97
CA ALA A 35 13.10 -7.82 -14.10
C ALA A 35 12.48 -8.55 -15.31
N GLY A 36 11.74 -7.82 -16.18
CA GLY A 36 11.11 -8.36 -17.38
C GLY A 36 9.82 -9.16 -17.11
N ILE A 37 9.19 -8.99 -15.96
CA ILE A 37 7.93 -9.66 -15.64
C ILE A 37 6.76 -8.93 -16.32
N PRO A 38 5.85 -9.64 -17.03
CA PRO A 38 4.62 -9.07 -17.57
C PRO A 38 3.78 -8.38 -16.48
N VAL A 39 3.08 -7.29 -16.81
CA VAL A 39 2.44 -6.42 -15.81
C VAL A 39 1.45 -7.17 -14.92
N HIS A 40 0.58 -8.01 -15.48
CA HIS A 40 -0.36 -8.80 -14.69
C HIS A 40 0.34 -9.73 -13.69
N ASN A 41 1.40 -10.43 -14.15
CA ASN A 41 2.19 -11.30 -13.28
C ASN A 41 2.97 -10.49 -12.22
N ALA A 42 3.45 -9.28 -12.58
CA ALA A 42 4.13 -8.38 -11.66
C ALA A 42 3.17 -7.91 -10.55
N ILE A 43 1.96 -7.44 -10.90
CA ILE A 43 0.93 -7.05 -9.93
C ILE A 43 0.57 -8.24 -9.02
N ALA A 44 0.25 -9.39 -9.62
CA ALA A 44 -0.15 -10.59 -8.89
C ALA A 44 0.94 -11.07 -7.91
N THR A 45 2.18 -11.17 -8.39
CA THR A 45 3.32 -11.63 -7.59
C THR A 45 3.68 -10.62 -6.49
N ASN A 46 3.55 -9.33 -6.79
CA ASN A 46 3.70 -8.27 -5.80
C ASN A 46 2.65 -8.38 -4.68
N LYS A 47 1.38 -8.72 -5.00
CA LYS A 47 0.35 -8.94 -3.98
C LYS A 47 0.71 -10.07 -3.02
N LEU A 48 1.36 -11.13 -3.48
CA LEU A 48 1.86 -12.21 -2.62
C LEU A 48 2.93 -11.68 -1.65
N SER A 49 3.97 -11.05 -2.16
CA SER A 49 5.06 -10.54 -1.32
C SER A 49 4.60 -9.40 -0.39
N SER A 50 3.72 -8.51 -0.85
CA SER A 50 3.17 -7.44 -0.03
C SER A 50 2.26 -7.96 1.07
N SER A 51 1.36 -8.93 0.79
CA SER A 51 0.48 -9.50 1.79
C SER A 51 1.27 -10.12 2.94
N THR A 52 2.28 -10.95 2.63
CA THR A 52 3.11 -11.61 3.65
C THR A 52 3.87 -10.61 4.52
N GLY A 53 4.46 -9.58 3.93
CA GLY A 53 5.14 -8.53 4.67
C GLY A 53 4.18 -7.69 5.52
N THR A 54 3.03 -7.30 4.94
CA THR A 54 2.03 -6.49 5.64
C THR A 54 1.43 -7.22 6.85
N VAL A 55 1.32 -8.55 6.82
CA VAL A 55 0.93 -9.35 8.02
C VAL A 55 1.86 -9.03 9.19
N VAL A 56 3.18 -9.01 8.96
CA VAL A 56 4.17 -8.75 10.01
C VAL A 56 4.05 -7.34 10.59
N SER A 57 3.96 -6.33 9.73
CA SER A 57 3.80 -4.93 10.19
C SER A 57 2.45 -4.72 10.89
N THR A 58 1.37 -5.30 10.39
CA THR A 58 0.04 -5.23 11.01
C THR A 58 0.03 -5.88 12.38
N ALA A 59 0.55 -7.10 12.51
CA ALA A 59 0.65 -7.81 13.80
C ALA A 59 1.44 -6.98 14.83
N ARG A 60 2.54 -6.34 14.41
CA ARG A 60 3.35 -5.50 15.28
C ARG A 60 2.60 -4.25 15.75
N LEU A 61 1.85 -3.58 14.87
CA LEU A 61 1.06 -2.40 15.23
C LEU A 61 -0.14 -2.76 16.13
N ILE A 62 -0.79 -3.90 15.91
CA ILE A 62 -1.83 -4.43 16.80
C ILE A 62 -1.26 -4.68 18.20
N LYS A 63 -0.13 -5.39 18.29
CA LYS A 63 0.54 -5.67 19.58
C LYS A 63 0.87 -4.41 20.35
N ASN A 64 1.21 -3.33 19.65
CA ASN A 64 1.57 -2.03 20.25
C ASN A 64 0.36 -1.07 20.40
N LYS A 65 -0.87 -1.59 20.30
CA LYS A 65 -2.14 -0.84 20.54
C LYS A 65 -2.31 0.40 19.64
N LYS A 66 -1.72 0.39 18.43
CA LYS A 66 -1.79 1.47 17.45
C LYS A 66 -3.07 1.41 16.58
N VAL A 67 -4.02 0.55 16.90
CA VAL A 67 -5.27 0.32 16.16
C VAL A 67 -6.46 0.87 16.94
N ASP A 68 -7.38 1.51 16.24
CA ASP A 68 -8.71 1.83 16.74
C ASP A 68 -9.74 0.83 16.16
N TRP A 69 -10.10 -0.15 16.98
CA TRP A 69 -10.99 -1.23 16.57
C TRP A 69 -12.39 -0.76 16.19
N GLY A 70 -12.81 0.43 16.64
CA GLY A 70 -14.10 1.02 16.27
C GLY A 70 -14.21 1.32 14.78
N PHE A 71 -13.09 1.55 14.09
CA PHE A 71 -13.04 1.83 12.65
C PHE A 71 -12.76 0.61 11.78
N VAL A 72 -12.35 -0.54 12.37
CA VAL A 72 -11.87 -1.70 11.61
C VAL A 72 -12.96 -2.42 10.81
N PRO A 73 -14.12 -2.83 11.37
CA PRO A 73 -15.02 -3.76 10.68
C PRO A 73 -15.51 -3.25 9.33
N GLY A 74 -16.09 -2.06 9.28
CA GLY A 74 -16.62 -1.51 8.02
C GLY A 74 -15.55 -1.13 7.01
N THR A 75 -14.39 -0.60 7.47
CA THR A 75 -13.29 -0.25 6.58
C THR A 75 -12.65 -1.49 5.94
N VAL A 76 -12.55 -2.59 6.68
CA VAL A 76 -12.10 -3.90 6.15
C VAL A 76 -13.08 -4.42 5.10
N ILE A 77 -14.38 -4.44 5.39
CA ILE A 77 -15.39 -4.89 4.44
C ILE A 77 -15.34 -4.05 3.15
N GLY A 78 -15.27 -2.72 3.29
CA GLY A 78 -15.14 -1.81 2.15
C GLY A 78 -13.90 -2.13 1.32
N ALA A 79 -12.74 -2.32 1.96
CA ALA A 79 -11.49 -2.64 1.29
C ALA A 79 -11.52 -4.00 0.56
N LEU A 80 -12.11 -5.03 1.20
CA LEU A 80 -12.28 -6.35 0.59
C LEU A 80 -13.12 -6.28 -0.69
N ILE A 81 -14.31 -5.66 -0.62
CA ILE A 81 -15.21 -5.51 -1.77
C ILE A 81 -14.53 -4.69 -2.88
N GLY A 82 -13.97 -3.55 -2.53
CA GLY A 82 -13.28 -2.70 -3.50
C GLY A 82 -12.14 -3.44 -4.18
N SER A 83 -11.32 -4.14 -3.41
CA SER A 83 -10.13 -4.81 -3.93
C SER A 83 -10.47 -5.99 -4.87
N VAL A 84 -11.54 -6.77 -4.58
CA VAL A 84 -12.04 -7.79 -5.51
C VAL A 84 -12.45 -7.14 -6.83
N ALA A 85 -13.23 -6.06 -6.78
CA ALA A 85 -13.66 -5.34 -7.97
C ALA A 85 -12.46 -4.81 -8.78
N GLY A 86 -11.50 -4.17 -8.10
CA GLY A 86 -10.30 -3.65 -8.74
C GLY A 86 -9.40 -4.73 -9.36
N ALA A 87 -9.19 -5.85 -8.67
CA ALA A 87 -8.39 -6.96 -9.19
C ALA A 87 -9.02 -7.62 -10.42
N ASN A 88 -10.34 -7.81 -10.41
CA ASN A 88 -11.05 -8.31 -11.59
C ASN A 88 -10.98 -7.32 -12.76
N LEU A 89 -11.10 -6.01 -12.50
CA LEU A 89 -10.92 -4.98 -13.52
C LEU A 89 -9.51 -5.03 -14.12
N ALA A 90 -8.48 -5.19 -13.28
CA ALA A 90 -7.10 -5.34 -13.76
C ALA A 90 -6.92 -6.54 -14.68
N LEU A 91 -7.60 -7.66 -14.42
CA LEU A 91 -7.50 -8.87 -15.24
C LEU A 91 -8.15 -8.73 -16.63
N ILE A 92 -9.12 -7.83 -16.78
CA ILE A 92 -9.83 -7.59 -18.06
C ILE A 92 -9.06 -6.61 -18.95
N ILE A 93 -8.30 -5.70 -18.36
CA ILE A 93 -7.59 -4.64 -19.08
C ILE A 93 -6.28 -5.18 -19.66
N SER A 94 -5.94 -4.78 -20.90
CA SER A 94 -4.69 -5.20 -21.54
C SER A 94 -3.45 -4.64 -20.84
N ASP A 95 -2.31 -5.36 -20.93
CA ASP A 95 -1.01 -4.94 -20.40
C ASP A 95 -0.61 -3.53 -20.86
N HIS A 96 -0.95 -3.17 -22.10
CA HIS A 96 -0.62 -1.87 -22.66
C HIS A 96 -1.38 -0.73 -21.94
N ILE A 97 -2.68 -0.91 -21.72
CA ILE A 97 -3.50 0.07 -20.99
C ILE A 97 -3.05 0.15 -19.53
N LEU A 98 -2.77 -1.00 -18.90
CA LEU A 98 -2.24 -1.01 -17.52
C LEU A 98 -0.92 -0.24 -17.41
N LYS A 99 0.00 -0.39 -18.37
CA LYS A 99 1.25 0.41 -18.41
C LYS A 99 0.97 1.90 -18.56
N MET A 100 0.05 2.31 -19.43
CA MET A 100 -0.31 3.73 -19.59
C MET A 100 -0.94 4.30 -18.34
N VAL A 101 -1.85 3.56 -17.70
CA VAL A 101 -2.46 3.94 -16.42
C VAL A 101 -1.40 4.13 -15.34
N LEU A 102 -0.38 3.27 -15.32
CA LEU A 102 0.79 3.38 -14.45
C LEU A 102 1.50 4.72 -14.59
N VAL A 103 1.85 5.07 -15.82
CA VAL A 103 2.59 6.30 -16.14
C VAL A 103 1.81 7.54 -15.72
N VAL A 104 0.47 7.50 -15.79
CA VAL A 104 -0.39 8.63 -15.42
C VAL A 104 -0.66 8.67 -13.91
N ILE A 105 -0.98 7.54 -13.29
CA ILE A 105 -1.36 7.50 -11.87
C ILE A 105 -0.16 7.78 -10.95
N LEU A 106 1.03 7.25 -11.26
CA LEU A 106 2.21 7.45 -10.42
C LEU A 106 2.55 8.93 -10.16
N PRO A 107 2.58 9.83 -11.18
CA PRO A 107 2.80 11.26 -10.96
C PRO A 107 1.71 11.91 -10.09
N ILE A 108 0.45 11.56 -10.34
CA ILE A 108 -0.69 12.12 -9.61
C ILE A 108 -0.58 11.73 -8.13
N VAL A 109 -0.27 10.46 -7.85
CA VAL A 109 -0.03 9.95 -6.49
C VAL A 109 1.12 10.70 -5.84
N ALA A 110 2.25 10.80 -6.54
CA ALA A 110 3.42 11.52 -6.05
C ALA A 110 3.08 12.98 -5.72
N PHE A 111 2.39 13.69 -6.63
CA PHE A 111 1.99 15.07 -6.44
C PHE A 111 1.04 15.24 -5.25
N CYS A 112 0.00 14.41 -5.13
CA CYS A 112 -0.95 14.47 -4.02
C CYS A 112 -0.26 14.30 -2.66
N VAL A 113 0.71 13.39 -2.58
CA VAL A 113 1.45 13.12 -1.35
C VAL A 113 2.47 14.22 -1.05
N LEU A 114 3.15 14.78 -2.07
CA LEU A 114 4.12 15.90 -1.91
C LEU A 114 3.46 17.21 -1.45
N ARG A 115 2.25 17.46 -1.94
CA ARG A 115 1.52 18.70 -1.62
C ARG A 115 1.15 18.79 -0.14
N ASP A 116 0.94 17.68 0.54
CA ASP A 116 0.35 17.65 1.88
C ASP A 116 1.38 17.34 2.97
N LYS A 117 2.22 18.34 3.29
CA LYS A 117 3.30 18.22 4.29
C LYS A 117 2.84 18.16 5.75
N ASN A 118 1.63 18.63 6.06
CA ASN A 118 1.11 18.69 7.43
C ASN A 118 0.17 17.53 7.72
N MET A 119 0.64 16.57 8.52
CA MET A 119 -0.17 15.44 9.01
C MET A 119 -0.77 15.69 10.40
N ASP A 120 -0.63 16.90 10.93
CA ASP A 120 -1.26 17.28 12.19
C ASP A 120 -2.75 17.52 11.95
N VAL A 121 -3.59 16.80 12.70
CA VAL A 121 -5.04 16.77 12.49
C VAL A 121 -5.72 17.44 13.67
N GLU A 122 -6.31 18.58 13.43
CA GLU A 122 -7.35 19.12 14.30
C GLU A 122 -8.71 18.54 13.88
N VAL A 123 -9.40 17.91 14.81
CA VAL A 123 -10.78 17.44 14.56
C VAL A 123 -11.70 18.65 14.59
N PRO A 124 -12.39 18.98 13.48
CA PRO A 124 -13.29 20.12 13.46
C PRO A 124 -14.40 19.97 14.50
N VAL A 125 -14.75 21.07 15.16
CA VAL A 125 -15.90 21.13 16.07
C VAL A 125 -17.16 20.70 15.29
N GLY A 126 -17.88 19.66 15.79
CA GLY A 126 -19.09 19.15 15.15
C GLY A 126 -18.94 17.90 14.26
N MET A 127 -17.75 17.34 14.11
CA MET A 127 -17.61 16.08 13.39
C MET A 127 -17.94 14.88 14.29
N THR A 128 -19.04 14.20 13.99
CA THR A 128 -19.47 13.01 14.76
C THR A 128 -18.66 11.78 14.39
N LYS A 129 -18.49 10.84 15.33
CA LYS A 129 -17.80 9.55 15.08
C LYS A 129 -18.42 8.76 13.93
N ASN A 130 -19.76 8.80 13.80
CA ASN A 130 -20.46 8.11 12.71
C ASN A 130 -20.07 8.69 11.33
N LYS A 131 -19.92 10.01 11.22
CA LYS A 131 -19.47 10.66 9.98
C LYS A 131 -18.03 10.29 9.66
N GLN A 132 -17.13 10.29 10.65
CA GLN A 132 -15.75 9.83 10.49
C GLN A 132 -15.71 8.38 9.96
N TYR A 133 -16.51 7.50 10.57
CA TYR A 133 -16.60 6.10 10.21
C TYR A 133 -17.13 5.89 8.79
N LEU A 134 -18.20 6.59 8.41
CA LEU A 134 -18.75 6.52 7.06
C LEU A 134 -17.73 6.97 6.00
N ILE A 135 -17.04 8.08 6.24
CA ILE A 135 -15.97 8.56 5.36
C ILE A 135 -14.87 7.50 5.23
N ALA A 136 -14.43 6.92 6.34
CA ALA A 136 -13.39 5.90 6.34
C ALA A 136 -13.82 4.64 5.54
N ILE A 137 -15.08 4.20 5.64
CA ILE A 137 -15.61 3.06 4.88
C ILE A 137 -15.62 3.36 3.38
N VAL A 138 -16.21 4.49 2.97
CA VAL A 138 -16.31 4.87 1.55
C VAL A 138 -14.91 5.00 0.94
N CYS A 139 -14.00 5.63 1.65
CA CYS A 139 -12.63 5.76 1.20
C CYS A 139 -11.89 4.42 1.13
N SER A 140 -12.15 3.51 2.08
CA SER A 140 -11.58 2.15 2.04
C SER A 140 -12.10 1.35 0.85
N LEU A 141 -13.35 1.52 0.46
CA LEU A 141 -13.93 0.91 -0.73
C LEU A 141 -13.24 1.42 -2.02
N VAL A 142 -13.15 2.74 -2.17
CA VAL A 142 -12.59 3.38 -3.37
C VAL A 142 -11.08 3.09 -3.49
N ILE A 143 -10.34 3.29 -2.38
CA ILE A 143 -8.90 3.04 -2.37
C ILE A 143 -8.61 1.53 -2.41
N GLY A 144 -9.47 0.70 -1.83
CA GLY A 144 -9.39 -0.76 -1.97
C GLY A 144 -9.55 -1.20 -3.43
N CYS A 145 -10.46 -0.59 -4.18
CA CYS A 145 -10.59 -0.83 -5.63
C CYS A 145 -9.32 -0.43 -6.37
N TYR A 146 -8.77 0.74 -6.10
CA TYR A 146 -7.47 1.15 -6.63
C TYR A 146 -6.36 0.16 -6.24
N ASP A 147 -6.33 -0.33 -5.00
CA ASP A 147 -5.32 -1.28 -4.52
C ASP A 147 -5.43 -2.64 -5.22
N GLY A 148 -6.63 -3.14 -5.41
CA GLY A 148 -6.88 -4.37 -6.18
C GLY A 148 -6.49 -4.23 -7.63
N PHE A 149 -6.81 -3.08 -8.23
CA PHE A 149 -6.49 -2.78 -9.62
C PHE A 149 -4.99 -2.64 -9.88
N TYR A 150 -4.29 -1.91 -8.98
CA TYR A 150 -2.90 -1.56 -9.19
C TYR A 150 -2.06 -1.56 -7.90
N GLY A 151 -2.39 -0.74 -6.91
CA GLY A 151 -1.91 -0.76 -5.54
C GLY A 151 -0.78 0.16 -5.10
N PRO A 152 0.14 0.67 -5.94
CA PRO A 152 1.22 1.52 -5.45
C PRO A 152 0.74 2.77 -4.74
N GLY A 153 1.25 3.01 -3.52
CA GLY A 153 0.87 4.18 -2.73
C GLY A 153 -0.44 4.05 -1.94
N THR A 154 -1.14 2.92 -2.02
CA THR A 154 -2.41 2.67 -1.30
C THR A 154 -2.34 3.02 0.17
N GLY A 155 -1.31 2.55 0.88
CA GLY A 155 -1.15 2.85 2.30
C GLY A 155 -0.99 4.34 2.58
N THR A 156 -0.27 5.06 1.72
CA THR A 156 -0.12 6.51 1.83
C THR A 156 -1.45 7.23 1.58
N PHE A 157 -2.21 6.82 0.56
CA PHE A 157 -3.55 7.38 0.30
C PHE A 157 -4.52 7.12 1.43
N LEU A 158 -4.58 5.89 1.93
CA LEU A 158 -5.39 5.56 3.09
C LEU A 158 -5.01 6.42 4.30
N LEU A 159 -3.70 6.62 4.54
CA LEU A 159 -3.23 7.43 5.65
C LEU A 159 -3.66 8.89 5.51
N LEU A 160 -3.51 9.48 4.31
CA LEU A 160 -3.96 10.85 4.03
C LEU A 160 -5.46 11.00 4.21
N VAL A 161 -6.24 10.09 3.66
CA VAL A 161 -7.70 10.15 3.75
C VAL A 161 -8.19 9.94 5.17
N PHE A 162 -7.64 8.97 5.90
CA PHE A 162 -8.02 8.71 7.28
C PHE A 162 -7.65 9.89 8.18
N THR A 163 -6.51 10.52 7.95
CA THR A 163 -6.11 11.70 8.74
C THR A 163 -6.84 12.96 8.31
N LYS A 164 -6.87 13.28 7.01
CA LYS A 164 -7.37 14.57 6.51
C LYS A 164 -8.88 14.64 6.35
N LEU A 165 -9.51 13.58 5.83
CA LEU A 165 -10.95 13.54 5.58
C LEU A 165 -11.72 12.92 6.75
N ALA A 166 -11.32 11.74 7.22
CA ALA A 166 -11.97 11.08 8.35
C ALA A 166 -11.53 11.64 9.71
N LYS A 167 -10.48 12.49 9.75
CA LYS A 167 -9.98 13.14 10.97
C LYS A 167 -9.60 12.16 12.08
N ILE A 168 -9.07 10.99 11.69
CA ILE A 168 -8.54 10.02 12.63
C ILE A 168 -7.12 10.45 13.02
N PRO A 169 -6.77 10.49 14.32
CA PRO A 169 -5.41 10.83 14.75
C PRO A 169 -4.36 9.94 14.09
N LEU A 170 -3.25 10.53 13.63
CA LEU A 170 -2.21 9.85 12.84
C LEU A 170 -1.73 8.54 13.48
N GLU A 171 -1.59 8.52 14.81
CA GLU A 171 -1.15 7.35 15.55
C GLU A 171 -2.08 6.15 15.37
N LYS A 172 -3.40 6.37 15.42
CA LYS A 172 -4.43 5.34 15.20
C LYS A 172 -4.66 5.06 13.72
N ALA A 173 -4.60 6.10 12.89
CA ALA A 173 -4.72 5.97 11.43
C ALA A 173 -3.64 5.02 10.89
N THR A 174 -2.39 5.09 11.37
CA THR A 174 -1.30 4.22 10.92
C THR A 174 -1.62 2.73 11.14
N GLY A 175 -2.17 2.36 12.29
CA GLY A 175 -2.56 0.97 12.57
C GLY A 175 -3.77 0.53 11.74
N ASN A 176 -4.80 1.38 11.65
CA ASN A 176 -6.01 1.08 10.88
C ASN A 176 -5.71 0.94 9.39
N VAL A 177 -4.87 1.81 8.84
CA VAL A 177 -4.40 1.74 7.45
C VAL A 177 -3.73 0.40 7.15
N LYS A 178 -2.91 -0.12 8.06
CA LYS A 178 -2.24 -1.42 7.85
C LYS A 178 -3.23 -2.57 7.81
N ILE A 179 -4.26 -2.57 8.65
CA ILE A 179 -5.30 -3.59 8.62
C ILE A 179 -6.09 -3.51 7.29
N VAL A 180 -6.50 -2.32 6.88
CA VAL A 180 -7.25 -2.09 5.63
C VAL A 180 -6.40 -2.49 4.42
N ASN A 181 -5.13 -2.08 4.38
CA ASN A 181 -4.21 -2.43 3.30
C ASN A 181 -3.90 -3.93 3.25
N LEU A 182 -3.78 -4.59 4.41
CA LEU A 182 -3.64 -6.05 4.46
C LEU A 182 -4.87 -6.74 3.88
N SER A 183 -6.06 -6.28 4.26
CA SER A 183 -7.33 -6.85 3.80
C SER A 183 -7.48 -6.71 2.28
N SER A 184 -7.18 -5.55 1.72
CA SER A 184 -7.21 -5.33 0.27
C SER A 184 -6.16 -6.16 -0.47
N ASN A 185 -4.94 -6.26 0.06
CA ASN A 185 -3.89 -7.09 -0.53
C ASN A 185 -4.24 -8.57 -0.53
N ILE A 186 -4.80 -9.11 0.58
CA ILE A 186 -5.25 -10.52 0.65
C ILE A 186 -6.38 -10.77 -0.34
N SER A 187 -7.35 -9.87 -0.42
CA SER A 187 -8.48 -9.99 -1.34
C SER A 187 -8.03 -10.01 -2.81
N ALA A 188 -7.16 -9.08 -3.21
CA ALA A 188 -6.55 -9.07 -4.54
C ALA A 188 -5.70 -10.32 -4.79
N LEU A 189 -4.90 -10.74 -3.80
CA LEU A 189 -4.08 -11.95 -3.88
C LEU A 189 -4.94 -13.17 -4.22
N ILE A 190 -6.05 -13.38 -3.51
CA ILE A 190 -6.97 -14.49 -3.78
C ILE A 190 -7.48 -14.42 -5.23
N THR A 191 -7.91 -13.25 -5.69
CA THR A 191 -8.37 -13.06 -7.07
C THR A 191 -7.28 -13.43 -8.09
N PHE A 192 -6.04 -12.99 -7.88
CA PHE A 192 -4.92 -13.31 -8.78
C PHE A 192 -4.44 -14.76 -8.68
N ILE A 193 -4.59 -15.42 -7.52
CA ILE A 193 -4.35 -16.88 -7.38
C ILE A 193 -5.34 -17.63 -8.27
N LEU A 194 -6.63 -17.32 -8.15
CA LEU A 194 -7.68 -17.96 -8.96
C LEU A 194 -7.49 -17.72 -10.45
N ALA A 195 -6.93 -16.58 -10.84
CA ALA A 195 -6.59 -16.26 -12.23
C ALA A 195 -5.25 -16.89 -12.72
N GLY A 196 -4.51 -17.60 -11.86
CA GLY A 196 -3.24 -18.25 -12.23
C GLY A 196 -2.11 -17.30 -12.63
N LYS A 197 -2.12 -16.06 -12.13
CA LYS A 197 -1.17 -15.01 -12.55
C LYS A 197 0.08 -14.91 -11.67
N ILE A 198 0.21 -15.71 -10.60
CA ILE A 198 1.30 -15.61 -9.64
C ILE A 198 2.51 -16.42 -10.10
N LEU A 199 3.67 -15.82 -10.05
CA LEU A 199 4.97 -16.47 -10.21
C LEU A 199 5.45 -16.96 -8.83
N TRP A 200 5.02 -18.17 -8.43
CA TRP A 200 5.18 -18.69 -7.09
C TRP A 200 6.64 -18.70 -6.60
N GLY A 201 7.59 -19.19 -7.41
CA GLY A 201 9.00 -19.24 -7.02
C GLY A 201 9.57 -17.87 -6.68
N LEU A 202 9.38 -16.89 -7.57
CA LEU A 202 9.85 -15.52 -7.35
C LEU A 202 9.06 -14.84 -6.22
N GLY A 203 7.74 -15.05 -6.17
CA GLY A 203 6.87 -14.46 -5.16
C GLY A 203 7.19 -14.93 -3.74
N LEU A 204 7.47 -16.22 -3.53
CA LEU A 204 7.87 -16.76 -2.23
C LEU A 204 9.24 -16.25 -1.79
N ALA A 205 10.22 -16.21 -2.70
CA ALA A 205 11.53 -15.62 -2.40
C ALA A 205 11.37 -14.13 -2.02
N ALA A 206 10.65 -13.35 -2.83
CA ALA A 206 10.38 -11.94 -2.55
C ALA A 206 9.61 -11.74 -1.24
N SER A 207 8.73 -12.70 -0.85
CA SER A 207 8.00 -12.66 0.42
C SER A 207 8.94 -12.70 1.62
N CYS A 208 10.00 -13.51 1.59
CA CYS A 208 10.99 -13.52 2.67
C CYS A 208 11.66 -12.15 2.85
N PHE A 209 12.02 -11.50 1.76
CA PHE A 209 12.60 -10.15 1.79
C PHE A 209 11.59 -9.08 2.21
N SER A 210 10.33 -9.19 1.77
CA SER A 210 9.23 -8.32 2.20
C SER A 210 9.00 -8.42 3.71
N ILE A 211 8.93 -9.63 4.25
CA ILE A 211 8.80 -9.88 5.69
C ILE A 211 9.93 -9.20 6.46
N ALA A 212 11.18 -9.39 6.03
CA ALA A 212 12.33 -8.77 6.67
C ALA A 212 12.26 -7.22 6.64
N GLY A 213 11.92 -6.64 5.48
CA GLY A 213 11.75 -5.20 5.33
C GLY A 213 10.64 -4.65 6.23
N HIS A 214 9.47 -5.29 6.23
CA HIS A 214 8.34 -4.90 7.09
C HIS A 214 8.66 -5.05 8.57
N TYR A 215 9.39 -6.06 8.96
CA TYR A 215 9.80 -6.27 10.35
C TYR A 215 10.68 -5.12 10.84
N VAL A 216 11.69 -4.75 10.06
CA VAL A 216 12.61 -3.64 10.41
C VAL A 216 11.86 -2.31 10.45
N GLY A 217 11.13 -1.97 9.38
CA GLY A 217 10.46 -0.67 9.29
C GLY A 217 9.32 -0.49 10.29
N ALA A 218 8.51 -1.53 10.54
CA ALA A 218 7.48 -1.46 11.60
C ALA A 218 8.10 -1.29 12.99
N GLY A 219 9.31 -1.82 13.22
CA GLY A 219 10.08 -1.56 14.45
C GLY A 219 10.41 -0.10 14.62
N MET A 220 10.84 0.57 13.56
CA MET A 220 11.14 1.99 13.59
C MET A 220 9.89 2.84 13.85
N VAL A 221 8.74 2.49 13.29
CA VAL A 221 7.47 3.18 13.55
C VAL A 221 7.07 3.08 15.03
N VAL A 222 7.18 1.89 15.61
CA VAL A 222 6.83 1.66 17.01
C VAL A 222 7.73 2.45 17.94
N ASN A 223 9.03 2.49 17.67
CA ASN A 223 10.02 3.11 18.56
C ASN A 223 10.12 4.63 18.37
N ASN A 224 10.00 5.14 17.15
CA ASN A 224 10.26 6.54 16.79
C ASN A 224 9.02 7.31 16.33
N GLY A 225 7.89 6.62 16.10
CA GLY A 225 6.61 7.22 15.75
C GLY A 225 6.66 8.09 14.47
N VAL A 226 5.96 9.22 14.52
CA VAL A 226 5.78 10.16 13.38
C VAL A 226 7.09 10.73 12.84
N LYS A 227 8.14 10.81 13.65
CA LYS A 227 9.45 11.36 13.25
C LYS A 227 10.09 10.59 12.09
N VAL A 228 9.81 9.29 11.98
CA VAL A 228 10.35 8.44 10.90
C VAL A 228 9.43 8.42 9.69
N ILE A 229 8.14 8.57 9.89
CA ILE A 229 7.15 8.49 8.80
C ILE A 229 7.35 9.62 7.79
N LYS A 230 7.45 10.87 8.26
CA LYS A 230 7.56 12.08 7.41
C LYS A 230 8.77 12.03 6.44
N PRO A 231 10.02 11.81 6.89
CA PRO A 231 11.17 11.81 5.97
C PRO A 231 11.15 10.64 4.97
N ILE A 232 10.65 9.47 5.37
CA ILE A 232 10.58 8.33 4.45
C ILE A 232 9.51 8.52 3.38
N ILE A 233 8.36 9.10 3.72
CA ILE A 233 7.40 9.54 2.71
C ILE A 233 8.08 10.48 1.70
N LEU A 234 8.83 11.48 2.15
CA LEU A 234 9.53 12.41 1.26
C LEU A 234 10.53 11.71 0.34
N ILE A 235 11.32 10.76 0.87
CA ILE A 235 12.28 9.98 0.06
C ILE A 235 11.55 9.17 -1.01
N VAL A 236 10.47 8.47 -0.66
CA VAL A 236 9.64 7.71 -1.61
C VAL A 236 9.10 8.60 -2.70
N LEU A 237 8.67 9.80 -2.35
CA LEU A 237 8.11 10.77 -3.28
C LEU A 237 9.15 11.35 -4.25
N VAL A 238 10.36 11.63 -3.74
CA VAL A 238 11.48 12.06 -4.60
C VAL A 238 11.84 10.95 -5.59
N LEU A 239 11.93 9.70 -5.13
CA LEU A 239 12.18 8.55 -6.01
C LEU A 239 11.08 8.38 -7.07
N LEU A 240 9.83 8.62 -6.70
CA LEU A 240 8.71 8.64 -7.63
C LEU A 240 8.81 9.76 -8.66
N LEU A 241 9.12 10.98 -8.20
CA LEU A 241 9.27 12.13 -9.08
C LEU A 241 10.41 11.90 -10.09
N VAL A 242 11.55 11.41 -9.63
CA VAL A 242 12.69 11.07 -10.48
C VAL A 242 12.28 10.03 -11.52
N LYS A 243 11.57 8.99 -11.11
CA LYS A 243 11.08 7.94 -12.02
C LYS A 243 10.14 8.49 -13.10
N VAL A 244 9.22 9.38 -12.72
CA VAL A 244 8.27 10.01 -13.64
C VAL A 244 8.96 10.92 -14.64
N VAL A 245 9.93 11.71 -14.18
CA VAL A 245 10.69 12.64 -15.04
C VAL A 245 11.66 11.88 -15.96
N SER A 246 12.24 10.78 -15.50
CA SER A 246 13.17 9.97 -16.30
C SER A 246 12.51 9.10 -17.38
N GLY A 247 11.18 8.97 -17.36
CA GLY A 247 10.43 8.19 -18.36
C GLY A 247 10.69 6.68 -18.32
N ILE A 248 11.30 6.19 -17.23
CA ILE A 248 11.69 4.77 -17.03
C ILE A 248 10.60 4.02 -16.24
#